data_9dece5a4bdb93b820ad3c425a82f8fc8
#
_entry.id   9dece5a4bdb93b820ad3c425a82f8fc8
#
_cell.length_a   1.000
_cell.length_b   1.000
_cell.length_c   1.000
_cell.angle_alpha   90.00
_cell.angle_beta   90.00
_cell.angle_gamma   90.00
#
_symmetry.space_group_name_H-M   'P 1'
#
loop_
_entity.id
_entity.type
_entity.pdbx_description
1 polymer ?
#
loop_
_entity_poly.entity_id
_entity_poly.type
_entity_poly.pdbx_seq_one_letter_code
_entity_poly.pdbx_strand_id
1 'polypeptide(L)'
;MADRGAKDRGERESPWRVHGMSVEGYRHRRQGLPCQDACAYTVSPSLAVLAVADGAGSRPRSDEGSLLAVELAAEHFGRRAAAAADSGPGTAVRELLVDAFRDVSKVFLDTTGADAPDFATTLTVVVLTPGWLGHLTLGDGFVVVRAGTEDGERQFHLLPQAAEASEYSNETVFLTSPDAARWVRTACVSDPGIDGVLLSTDGLAQAALNRSAGGASSPNASFADAVFRSLDAPGPVSDNAHEALAALLRSDRLTALNADDKTLLRAVRKARP
;
A
#
# COMPACT_ATOMS: atom_id res chain seq x y z
N MET A 1 -42.02 -34.68 -10.13
CA MET A 1 -41.78 -33.29 -9.73
C MET A 1 -40.43 -33.27 -9.08
N ALA A 2 -39.44 -32.78 -9.80
CA ALA A 2 -38.03 -32.79 -9.36
C ALA A 2 -37.71 -31.43 -8.80
N ASP A 3 -37.47 -31.41 -7.50
CA ASP A 3 -36.91 -30.29 -6.77
C ASP A 3 -35.44 -30.14 -7.18
N ARG A 4 -35.13 -29.07 -7.92
CA ARG A 4 -33.75 -28.69 -8.28
C ARG A 4 -33.22 -27.83 -7.16
N GLY A 5 -32.51 -28.47 -6.23
CA GLY A 5 -31.77 -27.84 -5.18
C GLY A 5 -30.95 -26.66 -5.71
N ALA A 6 -31.17 -25.51 -5.14
CA ALA A 6 -30.33 -24.33 -5.26
C ALA A 6 -28.92 -24.72 -4.76
N LYS A 7 -27.95 -24.80 -5.67
CA LYS A 7 -26.54 -24.91 -5.30
C LYS A 7 -26.17 -23.68 -4.49
N ASP A 8 -25.99 -23.88 -3.21
CA ASP A 8 -25.27 -23.00 -2.30
C ASP A 8 -23.93 -22.61 -2.98
N ARG A 9 -23.85 -21.40 -3.52
CA ARG A 9 -22.60 -20.80 -3.96
C ARG A 9 -21.92 -20.32 -2.69
N GLY A 10 -21.24 -21.26 -2.02
CA GLY A 10 -20.39 -20.92 -0.90
C GLY A 10 -19.58 -19.66 -1.23
N GLU A 11 -19.70 -18.63 -0.43
CA GLU A 11 -18.92 -17.41 -0.52
C GLU A 11 -17.44 -17.80 -0.55
N ARG A 12 -16.81 -17.67 -1.71
CA ARG A 12 -15.39 -17.96 -1.84
C ARG A 12 -14.64 -16.93 -1.02
N GLU A 13 -13.95 -17.35 0.00
CA GLU A 13 -13.06 -16.48 0.76
C GLU A 13 -11.95 -15.90 -0.14
N SER A 14 -11.51 -14.68 0.19
CA SER A 14 -10.36 -14.08 -0.48
C SER A 14 -9.12 -14.95 -0.34
N PRO A 15 -8.31 -15.09 -1.41
CA PRO A 15 -7.02 -15.75 -1.34
C PRO A 15 -5.98 -14.95 -0.54
N TRP A 16 -6.26 -13.69 -0.20
CA TRP A 16 -5.35 -12.82 0.51
C TRP A 16 -5.78 -12.62 1.96
N ARG A 17 -4.82 -12.69 2.86
CA ARG A 17 -4.92 -12.20 4.23
C ARG A 17 -4.22 -10.86 4.29
N VAL A 18 -4.93 -9.82 4.72
CA VAL A 18 -4.41 -8.46 4.82
C VAL A 18 -4.38 -8.01 6.27
N HIS A 19 -3.31 -7.34 6.66
CA HIS A 19 -3.17 -6.72 7.96
C HIS A 19 -2.20 -5.55 7.89
N GLY A 20 -2.54 -4.47 8.54
CA GLY A 20 -1.68 -3.29 8.63
C GLY A 20 -2.24 -2.23 9.55
N MET A 21 -1.45 -1.20 9.79
CA MET A 21 -1.81 -0.04 10.58
C MET A 21 -0.83 1.10 10.36
N SER A 22 -1.26 2.29 10.76
CA SER A 22 -0.43 3.48 10.93
C SER A 22 -0.29 3.78 12.43
N VAL A 23 0.87 4.27 12.83
CA VAL A 23 1.13 4.72 14.19
C VAL A 23 1.87 6.04 14.20
N GLU A 24 1.54 6.87 15.19
CA GLU A 24 2.21 8.15 15.38
C GLU A 24 3.71 7.94 15.63
N GLY A 25 4.53 8.73 14.97
CA GLY A 25 5.95 8.84 15.19
C GLY A 25 6.29 9.49 16.54
N TYR A 26 7.57 9.42 16.91
CA TYR A 26 8.03 9.98 18.19
C TYR A 26 7.79 11.50 18.28
N ARG A 27 7.93 12.23 17.16
CA ARG A 27 7.70 13.67 17.12
C ARG A 27 6.25 14.01 17.42
N HIS A 28 5.31 13.39 16.72
CA HIS A 28 3.88 13.62 16.88
C HIS A 28 3.40 13.24 18.27
N ARG A 29 3.82 12.07 18.80
CA ARG A 29 3.50 11.67 20.18
C ARG A 29 3.94 12.71 21.21
N ARG A 30 5.15 13.26 21.06
CA ARG A 30 5.66 14.29 21.99
C ARG A 30 4.92 15.61 21.90
N GLN A 31 4.37 15.92 20.76
CA GLN A 31 3.65 17.18 20.49
C GLN A 31 2.13 17.02 20.69
N GLY A 32 1.63 15.80 20.93
CA GLY A 32 0.20 15.52 21.00
C GLY A 32 -0.51 15.68 19.67
N LEU A 33 0.21 15.53 18.55
CA LEU A 33 -0.35 15.60 17.20
C LEU A 33 -0.87 14.22 16.76
N PRO A 34 -1.89 14.16 15.90
CA PRO A 34 -2.36 12.91 15.32
C PRO A 34 -1.31 12.29 14.39
N CYS A 35 -1.46 11.00 14.10
CA CYS A 35 -0.75 10.35 13.00
C CYS A 35 -1.21 10.96 11.68
N GLN A 36 -0.27 11.42 10.88
CA GLN A 36 -0.55 11.98 9.54
C GLN A 36 -0.48 10.94 8.44
N ASP A 37 -0.01 9.74 8.77
CA ASP A 37 -0.08 8.56 7.90
C ASP A 37 -1.44 7.88 7.98
N ALA A 38 -1.87 7.29 6.86
CA ALA A 38 -3.05 6.44 6.83
C ALA A 38 -2.84 5.19 5.97
N CYS A 39 -3.62 4.15 6.25
CA CYS A 39 -3.76 2.99 5.38
C CYS A 39 -5.20 2.50 5.33
N ALA A 40 -5.59 2.00 4.18
CA ALA A 40 -6.87 1.33 3.98
C ALA A 40 -6.72 0.13 3.03
N TYR A 41 -7.66 -0.80 3.10
CA TYR A 41 -7.72 -1.90 2.17
C TYR A 41 -9.15 -2.40 1.98
N THR A 42 -9.39 -3.01 0.84
CA THR A 42 -10.61 -3.80 0.58
C THR A 42 -10.21 -5.17 0.05
N VAL A 43 -10.99 -6.19 0.40
CA VAL A 43 -10.69 -7.58 0.05
C VAL A 43 -11.99 -8.27 -0.38
N SER A 44 -11.92 -8.94 -1.52
CA SER A 44 -13.00 -9.79 -2.05
C SER A 44 -12.42 -11.13 -2.55
N PRO A 45 -13.24 -12.09 -2.96
CA PRO A 45 -12.75 -13.37 -3.47
C PRO A 45 -11.81 -13.28 -4.69
N SER A 46 -11.96 -12.24 -5.50
CA SER A 46 -11.20 -12.06 -6.75
C SER A 46 -10.23 -10.88 -6.71
N LEU A 47 -10.22 -10.09 -5.63
CA LEU A 47 -9.54 -8.81 -5.63
C LEU A 47 -9.12 -8.42 -4.21
N ALA A 48 -7.92 -7.85 -4.07
CA ALA A 48 -7.57 -7.03 -2.91
C ALA A 48 -6.98 -5.72 -3.40
N VAL A 49 -7.35 -4.62 -2.75
CA VAL A 49 -6.74 -3.30 -2.93
C VAL A 49 -6.14 -2.86 -1.61
N LEU A 50 -4.89 -2.47 -1.64
CA LEU A 50 -4.15 -1.95 -0.50
C LEU A 50 -3.71 -0.53 -0.82
N ALA A 51 -3.90 0.40 0.10
CA ALA A 51 -3.50 1.79 -0.05
C ALA A 51 -2.82 2.32 1.20
N VAL A 52 -1.74 3.08 1.03
CA VAL A 52 -1.08 3.85 2.08
C VAL A 52 -0.85 5.27 1.61
N ALA A 53 -0.90 6.23 2.53
CA ALA A 53 -0.69 7.64 2.27
C ALA A 53 0.06 8.29 3.45
N ASP A 54 0.96 9.22 3.14
CA ASP A 54 1.72 10.02 4.07
C ASP A 54 1.28 11.48 3.94
N GLY A 55 0.76 12.04 4.99
CA GLY A 55 0.33 13.43 5.06
C GLY A 55 1.51 14.37 5.26
N ALA A 56 1.56 15.44 4.46
CA ALA A 56 2.64 16.41 4.54
C ALA A 56 2.73 17.06 5.92
N GLY A 57 3.82 16.83 6.65
CA GLY A 57 4.04 17.27 8.03
C GLY A 57 3.93 18.78 8.28
N SER A 58 4.01 19.59 7.23
CA SER A 58 3.85 21.04 7.29
C SER A 58 2.41 21.54 7.07
N ARG A 59 1.45 20.63 6.84
CA ARG A 59 0.06 20.97 6.50
C ARG A 59 -0.89 20.65 7.65
N PRO A 60 -1.80 21.56 7.99
CA PRO A 60 -2.59 21.47 9.23
C PRO A 60 -3.67 20.38 9.22
N ARG A 61 -4.05 19.87 8.04
CA ARG A 61 -5.09 18.85 7.84
C ARG A 61 -4.59 17.65 7.02
N SER A 62 -3.30 17.39 7.04
CA SER A 62 -2.70 16.31 6.26
C SER A 62 -3.08 14.92 6.77
N ASP A 63 -3.41 14.79 8.05
CA ASP A 63 -3.98 13.58 8.65
C ASP A 63 -5.37 13.25 8.07
N GLU A 64 -6.24 14.28 7.92
CA GLU A 64 -7.52 14.13 7.22
C GLU A 64 -7.29 13.81 5.73
N GLY A 65 -6.28 14.45 5.13
CA GLY A 65 -5.91 14.24 3.72
C GLY A 65 -5.46 12.82 3.44
N SER A 66 -4.56 12.26 4.23
CA SER A 66 -4.08 10.89 4.07
C SER A 66 -5.21 9.87 4.26
N LEU A 67 -6.07 10.06 5.27
CA LEU A 67 -7.23 9.20 5.49
C LEU A 67 -8.20 9.22 4.31
N LEU A 68 -8.58 10.42 3.84
CA LEU A 68 -9.46 10.58 2.67
C LEU A 68 -8.85 9.92 1.42
N ALA A 69 -7.56 10.11 1.18
CA ALA A 69 -6.88 9.57 0.02
C ALA A 69 -6.92 8.03 -0.02
N VAL A 70 -6.64 7.36 1.10
CA VAL A 70 -6.64 5.89 1.15
C VAL A 70 -8.05 5.29 1.07
N GLU A 71 -9.06 5.94 1.64
CA GLU A 71 -10.46 5.52 1.53
C GLU A 71 -10.96 5.62 0.08
N LEU A 72 -10.74 6.76 -0.56
CA LEU A 72 -11.05 6.95 -1.98
C LEU A 72 -10.29 5.96 -2.87
N ALA A 73 -9.02 5.70 -2.57
CA ALA A 73 -8.23 4.73 -3.31
C ALA A 73 -8.82 3.31 -3.19
N ALA A 74 -9.14 2.85 -1.97
CA ALA A 74 -9.74 1.54 -1.76
C ALA A 74 -11.04 1.38 -2.54
N GLU A 75 -11.88 2.42 -2.59
CA GLU A 75 -13.14 2.42 -3.32
C GLU A 75 -12.95 2.44 -4.84
N HIS A 76 -12.23 3.44 -5.38
CA HIS A 76 -12.16 3.67 -6.82
C HIS A 76 -11.31 2.63 -7.55
N PHE A 77 -10.16 2.25 -6.98
CA PHE A 77 -9.34 1.17 -7.53
C PHE A 77 -10.07 -0.18 -7.44
N GLY A 78 -10.79 -0.42 -6.33
CA GLY A 78 -11.61 -1.62 -6.15
C GLY A 78 -12.71 -1.72 -7.21
N ARG A 79 -13.44 -0.66 -7.45
CA ARG A 79 -14.53 -0.61 -8.45
C ARG A 79 -14.01 -0.85 -9.87
N ARG A 80 -12.92 -0.18 -10.26
CA ARG A 80 -12.35 -0.34 -11.59
C ARG A 80 -11.72 -1.70 -11.81
N ALA A 81 -11.02 -2.22 -10.81
CA ALA A 81 -10.40 -3.54 -10.89
C ALA A 81 -11.43 -4.67 -10.92
N ALA A 82 -12.54 -4.54 -10.20
CA ALA A 82 -13.64 -5.50 -10.27
C ALA A 82 -14.27 -5.56 -11.67
N ALA A 83 -14.38 -4.41 -12.35
CA ALA A 83 -14.90 -4.34 -13.73
C ALA A 83 -13.91 -4.93 -14.77
N ALA A 84 -12.62 -5.01 -14.45
CA ALA A 84 -11.55 -5.49 -15.33
C ALA A 84 -10.90 -6.80 -14.83
N ALA A 85 -11.52 -7.52 -13.89
CA ALA A 85 -10.92 -8.69 -13.25
C ALA A 85 -10.54 -9.81 -14.24
N ASP A 86 -11.25 -9.91 -15.35
CA ASP A 86 -11.00 -10.89 -16.41
C ASP A 86 -10.03 -10.38 -17.50
N SER A 87 -9.55 -9.13 -17.39
CA SER A 87 -8.59 -8.56 -18.32
C SER A 87 -7.21 -9.12 -18.05
N GLY A 88 -6.47 -9.45 -19.13
CA GLY A 88 -5.07 -9.86 -19.00
C GLY A 88 -4.15 -8.72 -18.53
N PRO A 89 -2.90 -9.03 -18.10
CA PRO A 89 -1.92 -8.04 -17.71
C PRO A 89 -1.48 -7.17 -18.90
N GLY A 90 -0.96 -5.98 -18.61
CA GLY A 90 -0.35 -5.11 -19.62
C GLY A 90 -0.93 -3.70 -19.68
N THR A 91 -1.08 -3.16 -20.88
CA THR A 91 -1.49 -1.75 -21.12
C THR A 91 -2.84 -1.44 -20.47
N ALA A 92 -3.81 -2.36 -20.59
CA ALA A 92 -5.14 -2.20 -19.99
C ALA A 92 -5.09 -2.02 -18.45
N VAL A 93 -4.18 -2.73 -17.75
CA VAL A 93 -3.99 -2.56 -16.30
C VAL A 93 -3.40 -1.18 -15.99
N ARG A 94 -2.43 -0.73 -16.79
CA ARG A 94 -1.86 0.61 -16.62
C ARG A 94 -2.91 1.71 -16.80
N GLU A 95 -3.72 1.61 -17.82
CA GLU A 95 -4.82 2.55 -18.08
C GLU A 95 -5.82 2.55 -16.93
N LEU A 96 -6.20 1.36 -16.44
CA LEU A 96 -7.07 1.20 -15.27
C LEU A 96 -6.50 1.93 -14.05
N LEU A 97 -5.21 1.74 -13.75
CA LEU A 97 -4.57 2.38 -12.58
C LEU A 97 -4.58 3.90 -12.71
N VAL A 98 -4.23 4.43 -13.89
CA VAL A 98 -4.21 5.87 -14.16
C VAL A 98 -5.61 6.47 -14.09
N ASP A 99 -6.61 5.78 -14.63
CA ASP A 99 -7.99 6.25 -14.58
C ASP A 99 -8.57 6.19 -13.16
N ALA A 100 -8.25 5.14 -12.38
CA ALA A 100 -8.63 5.09 -10.97
C ALA A 100 -7.99 6.25 -10.18
N PHE A 101 -6.72 6.55 -10.45
CA PHE A 101 -6.05 7.69 -9.83
C PHE A 101 -6.70 9.03 -10.20
N ARG A 102 -7.12 9.21 -11.45
CA ARG A 102 -7.86 10.42 -11.87
C ARG A 102 -9.19 10.57 -11.13
N ASP A 103 -9.93 9.46 -10.95
CA ASP A 103 -11.16 9.46 -10.19
C ASP A 103 -10.91 9.88 -8.73
N VAL A 104 -9.89 9.26 -8.08
CA VAL A 104 -9.47 9.61 -6.71
C VAL A 104 -9.11 11.09 -6.63
N SER A 105 -8.22 11.57 -7.49
CA SER A 105 -7.78 12.97 -7.48
C SER A 105 -8.94 13.94 -7.67
N LYS A 106 -9.85 13.62 -8.59
CA LYS A 106 -11.03 14.47 -8.83
C LYS A 106 -11.90 14.56 -7.59
N VAL A 107 -12.28 13.42 -7.00
CA VAL A 107 -13.17 13.41 -5.82
C VAL A 107 -12.47 14.04 -4.61
N PHE A 108 -11.17 13.78 -4.43
CA PHE A 108 -10.36 14.39 -3.38
C PHE A 108 -10.37 15.92 -3.47
N LEU A 109 -10.07 16.47 -4.65
CA LEU A 109 -10.03 17.92 -4.87
C LEU A 109 -11.44 18.54 -4.80
N ASP A 110 -12.46 17.87 -5.30
CA ASP A 110 -13.86 18.33 -5.17
C ASP A 110 -14.30 18.37 -3.70
N THR A 111 -13.84 17.40 -2.86
CA THR A 111 -14.17 17.32 -1.44
C THR A 111 -13.45 18.39 -0.61
N THR A 112 -12.17 18.60 -0.88
CA THR A 112 -11.32 19.53 -0.12
C THR A 112 -11.45 20.98 -0.59
N GLY A 113 -11.87 21.18 -1.84
CA GLY A 113 -12.18 22.51 -2.42
C GLY A 113 -11.00 23.47 -2.36
N ALA A 114 -11.26 24.70 -1.89
CA ALA A 114 -10.25 25.73 -1.79
C ALA A 114 -9.15 25.44 -0.74
N ASP A 115 -9.46 24.60 0.23
CA ASP A 115 -8.54 24.21 1.31
C ASP A 115 -7.63 23.03 0.93
N ALA A 116 -7.73 22.53 -0.30
CA ALA A 116 -6.96 21.36 -0.76
C ALA A 116 -5.46 21.40 -0.39
N PRO A 117 -4.74 22.53 -0.44
CA PRO A 117 -3.34 22.58 -0.02
C PRO A 117 -3.07 22.15 1.43
N ASP A 118 -4.06 22.28 2.33
CA ASP A 118 -3.94 21.90 3.73
C ASP A 118 -4.04 20.38 3.94
N PHE A 119 -4.61 19.66 2.97
CA PHE A 119 -4.78 18.21 2.96
C PHE A 119 -3.69 17.49 2.18
N ALA A 120 -2.55 18.12 1.92
CA ALA A 120 -1.51 17.55 1.08
C ALA A 120 -1.04 16.18 1.61
N THR A 121 -1.05 15.18 0.72
CA THR A 121 -0.70 13.79 1.05
C THR A 121 -0.13 13.07 -0.18
N THR A 122 0.71 12.06 0.05
CA THR A 122 1.15 11.08 -0.94
C THR A 122 0.07 10.03 -1.19
N LEU A 123 0.29 9.11 -2.12
CA LEU A 123 -0.56 7.94 -2.31
C LEU A 123 0.20 6.79 -2.96
N THR A 124 0.20 5.64 -2.32
CA THR A 124 0.71 4.38 -2.90
C THR A 124 -0.36 3.31 -2.84
N VAL A 125 -0.66 2.68 -3.98
CA VAL A 125 -1.73 1.69 -4.12
C VAL A 125 -1.21 0.42 -4.77
N VAL A 126 -1.67 -0.73 -4.28
CA VAL A 126 -1.51 -2.03 -4.93
C VAL A 126 -2.87 -2.67 -5.14
N VAL A 127 -3.08 -3.17 -6.33
CA VAL A 127 -4.24 -3.98 -6.72
C VAL A 127 -3.77 -5.41 -6.97
N LEU A 128 -4.35 -6.37 -6.26
CA LEU A 128 -4.04 -7.79 -6.38
C LEU A 128 -5.23 -8.51 -7.01
N THR A 129 -5.00 -9.16 -8.13
CA THR A 129 -5.97 -10.05 -8.78
C THR A 129 -5.39 -11.47 -8.91
N PRO A 130 -6.15 -12.47 -9.34
CA PRO A 130 -5.60 -13.80 -9.61
C PRO A 130 -4.54 -13.82 -10.71
N GLY A 131 -4.57 -12.89 -11.66
CA GLY A 131 -3.72 -12.90 -12.85
C GLY A 131 -2.59 -11.86 -12.85
N TRP A 132 -2.71 -10.81 -12.05
CA TRP A 132 -1.73 -9.72 -12.05
C TRP A 132 -1.75 -8.91 -10.74
N LEU A 133 -0.64 -8.26 -10.48
CA LEU A 133 -0.47 -7.21 -9.49
C LEU A 133 -0.31 -5.88 -10.23
N GLY A 134 -1.17 -4.91 -9.93
CA GLY A 134 -1.02 -3.52 -10.36
C GLY A 134 -0.50 -2.66 -9.22
N HIS A 135 0.43 -1.76 -9.53
CA HIS A 135 1.03 -0.83 -8.57
C HIS A 135 0.96 0.58 -9.12
N LEU A 136 0.59 1.53 -8.27
CA LEU A 136 0.65 2.96 -8.53
C LEU A 136 1.24 3.68 -7.31
N THR A 137 2.16 4.62 -7.55
CA THR A 137 2.69 5.50 -6.48
C THR A 137 2.81 6.94 -6.95
N LEU A 138 2.47 7.85 -6.05
CA LEU A 138 2.70 9.29 -6.07
C LEU A 138 3.36 9.65 -4.73
N GLY A 139 4.55 10.24 -4.78
CA GLY A 139 5.36 10.50 -3.59
C GLY A 139 6.37 9.38 -3.33
N ASP A 140 6.80 9.21 -2.10
CA ASP A 140 7.97 8.42 -1.67
C ASP A 140 7.61 7.13 -0.90
N GLY A 141 6.34 6.77 -0.83
CA GLY A 141 5.91 5.45 -0.38
C GLY A 141 6.51 4.33 -1.25
N PHE A 142 6.65 3.14 -0.68
CA PHE A 142 7.29 2.02 -1.36
C PHE A 142 6.51 0.70 -1.22
N VAL A 143 6.77 -0.21 -2.15
CA VAL A 143 6.17 -1.54 -2.19
C VAL A 143 7.24 -2.60 -2.35
N VAL A 144 7.23 -3.59 -1.45
CA VAL A 144 8.06 -4.79 -1.55
C VAL A 144 7.15 -5.98 -1.83
N VAL A 145 7.47 -6.76 -2.85
CA VAL A 145 6.81 -8.03 -3.14
C VAL A 145 7.68 -9.19 -2.69
N ARG A 146 7.06 -10.24 -2.17
CA ARG A 146 7.66 -11.53 -1.88
C ARG A 146 7.23 -12.50 -2.95
N ALA A 147 8.19 -13.14 -3.60
CA ALA A 147 7.94 -14.18 -4.59
C ALA A 147 8.73 -15.46 -4.25
N GLY A 148 8.10 -16.62 -4.41
CA GLY A 148 8.77 -17.91 -4.31
C GLY A 148 9.52 -18.23 -5.60
N THR A 149 10.71 -18.82 -5.49
CA THR A 149 11.43 -19.42 -6.62
C THR A 149 10.99 -20.87 -6.83
N GLU A 150 11.34 -21.46 -7.99
CA GLU A 150 11.10 -22.88 -8.27
C GLU A 150 11.76 -23.79 -7.23
N ASP A 151 12.89 -23.37 -6.65
CA ASP A 151 13.62 -24.09 -5.60
C ASP A 151 13.03 -23.90 -4.20
N GLY A 152 11.92 -23.15 -4.07
CA GLY A 152 11.24 -22.90 -2.81
C GLY A 152 11.87 -21.78 -1.95
N GLU A 153 12.89 -21.09 -2.44
CA GLU A 153 13.43 -19.90 -1.80
C GLU A 153 12.49 -18.71 -1.98
N ARG A 154 12.45 -17.84 -0.97
CA ARG A 154 11.68 -16.58 -1.01
C ARG A 154 12.60 -15.42 -1.37
N GLN A 155 12.23 -14.69 -2.39
CA GLN A 155 12.91 -13.49 -2.82
C GLN A 155 12.03 -12.26 -2.57
N PHE A 156 12.70 -11.13 -2.33
CA PHE A 156 12.04 -9.85 -2.10
C PHE A 156 12.45 -8.86 -3.18
N HIS A 157 11.47 -8.22 -3.79
CA HIS A 157 11.70 -7.26 -4.88
C HIS A 157 11.03 -5.93 -4.54
N LEU A 158 11.77 -4.85 -4.72
CA LEU A 158 11.23 -3.49 -4.61
C LEU A 158 10.57 -3.13 -5.95
N LEU A 159 9.30 -2.72 -5.91
CA LEU A 159 8.64 -2.21 -7.11
C LEU A 159 9.16 -0.80 -7.44
N PRO A 160 9.01 -0.36 -8.72
CA PRO A 160 9.47 0.95 -9.15
C PRO A 160 8.91 2.06 -8.25
N GLN A 161 9.79 2.85 -7.67
CA GLN A 161 9.42 4.02 -6.87
C GLN A 161 9.22 5.24 -7.80
N ALA A 162 8.54 6.28 -7.29
CA ALA A 162 8.51 7.55 -7.96
C ALA A 162 9.95 8.04 -8.17
N ALA A 163 10.26 8.56 -9.36
CA ALA A 163 11.54 9.21 -9.57
C ALA A 163 11.60 10.44 -8.65
N GLU A 164 12.73 10.65 -7.99
CA GLU A 164 12.99 11.92 -7.34
C GLU A 164 12.73 13.04 -8.35
N ALA A 165 11.96 14.04 -7.96
CA ALA A 165 11.59 15.14 -8.83
C ALA A 165 12.85 15.98 -9.10
N SER A 166 13.59 15.63 -10.16
CA SER A 166 14.83 16.23 -10.65
C SER A 166 15.99 16.34 -9.64
N GLU A 167 17.22 16.35 -10.15
CA GLU A 167 18.47 16.60 -9.38
C GLU A 167 18.47 17.95 -8.60
N TYR A 168 17.41 18.75 -8.71
CA TYR A 168 17.33 20.12 -8.18
C TYR A 168 16.18 20.37 -7.20
N SER A 169 15.25 19.42 -6.98
CA SER A 169 14.21 19.58 -5.96
C SER A 169 13.98 18.25 -5.22
N ASN A 170 14.35 18.21 -3.93
CA ASN A 170 13.99 17.14 -3.00
C ASN A 170 12.53 17.30 -2.50
N GLU A 171 11.63 17.82 -3.35
CA GLU A 171 10.26 18.05 -2.94
C GLU A 171 9.39 16.84 -3.28
N THR A 172 8.75 16.28 -2.26
CA THR A 172 7.75 15.24 -2.42
C THR A 172 6.53 15.79 -3.17
N VAL A 173 6.04 15.05 -4.16
CA VAL A 173 4.84 15.39 -4.91
C VAL A 173 3.62 14.84 -4.19
N PHE A 174 2.64 15.69 -3.93
CA PHE A 174 1.40 15.35 -3.25
C PHE A 174 0.21 15.28 -4.19
N LEU A 175 -0.89 14.66 -3.75
CA LEU A 175 -2.14 14.57 -4.49
C LEU A 175 -2.70 15.96 -4.87
N THR A 176 -2.39 16.97 -4.06
CA THR A 176 -2.78 18.38 -4.26
C THR A 176 -1.77 19.18 -5.09
N SER A 177 -0.64 18.59 -5.49
CA SER A 177 0.36 19.27 -6.31
C SER A 177 -0.16 19.53 -7.72
N PRO A 178 0.20 20.66 -8.34
CA PRO A 178 -0.09 20.91 -9.75
C PRO A 178 0.43 19.75 -10.62
N ASP A 179 -0.38 19.32 -11.58
CA ASP A 179 -0.01 18.21 -12.49
C ASP A 179 0.42 16.90 -11.80
N ALA A 180 -0.07 16.59 -10.60
CA ALA A 180 0.26 15.37 -9.85
C ALA A 180 0.22 14.10 -10.71
N ALA A 181 -0.74 14.01 -11.64
CA ALA A 181 -0.87 12.88 -12.55
C ALA A 181 0.35 12.62 -13.45
N ARG A 182 1.21 13.61 -13.68
CA ARG A 182 2.46 13.44 -14.46
C ARG A 182 3.56 12.75 -13.67
N TRP A 183 3.47 12.79 -12.35
CA TRP A 183 4.47 12.23 -11.43
C TRP A 183 4.14 10.82 -10.96
N VAL A 184 2.94 10.35 -11.29
CA VAL A 184 2.51 8.99 -10.98
C VAL A 184 3.42 7.97 -11.67
N ARG A 185 3.83 6.96 -10.91
CA ARG A 185 4.51 5.77 -11.44
C ARG A 185 3.58 4.58 -11.33
N THR A 186 3.55 3.77 -12.37
CA THR A 186 2.75 2.55 -12.42
C THR A 186 3.60 1.37 -12.83
N ALA A 187 3.30 0.21 -12.27
CA ALA A 187 3.84 -1.07 -12.70
C ALA A 187 2.73 -2.11 -12.75
N CYS A 188 2.91 -3.10 -13.62
CA CYS A 188 2.09 -4.30 -13.67
C CYS A 188 3.01 -5.50 -13.66
N VAL A 189 2.76 -6.43 -12.74
CA VAL A 189 3.52 -7.66 -12.60
C VAL A 189 2.57 -8.84 -12.75
N SER A 190 2.91 -9.78 -13.61
CA SER A 190 2.20 -11.05 -13.75
C SER A 190 3.16 -12.19 -13.39
N ASP A 191 3.16 -12.53 -12.11
CA ASP A 191 3.97 -13.61 -11.57
C ASP A 191 3.12 -14.41 -10.57
N PRO A 192 2.79 -15.67 -10.88
CA PRO A 192 2.01 -16.54 -9.99
C PRO A 192 2.76 -16.90 -8.70
N GLY A 193 4.09 -16.72 -8.67
CA GLY A 193 4.95 -16.95 -7.50
C GLY A 193 4.81 -15.86 -6.43
N ILE A 194 4.18 -14.71 -6.73
CA ILE A 194 3.94 -13.66 -5.73
C ILE A 194 2.98 -14.20 -4.66
N ASP A 195 3.48 -14.30 -3.44
CA ASP A 195 2.74 -14.78 -2.26
C ASP A 195 2.67 -13.75 -1.11
N GLY A 196 3.36 -12.62 -1.24
CA GLY A 196 3.35 -11.54 -0.26
C GLY A 196 3.57 -10.17 -0.87
N VAL A 197 2.90 -9.15 -0.30
CA VAL A 197 3.04 -7.74 -0.67
C VAL A 197 3.06 -6.90 0.60
N LEU A 198 3.99 -5.95 0.66
CA LEU A 198 4.15 -4.98 1.74
C LEU A 198 4.16 -3.58 1.15
N LEU A 199 3.30 -2.71 1.67
CA LEU A 199 3.28 -1.27 1.39
C LEU A 199 3.68 -0.52 2.65
N SER A 200 4.38 0.58 2.48
CA SER A 200 4.76 1.48 3.57
C SER A 200 4.92 2.92 3.08
N THR A 201 4.73 3.85 3.99
CA THR A 201 5.21 5.22 3.88
C THR A 201 6.72 5.29 4.11
N ASP A 202 7.35 6.42 3.89
CA ASP A 202 8.80 6.59 4.02
C ASP A 202 9.32 6.39 5.45
N GLY A 203 8.45 6.52 6.47
CA GLY A 203 8.77 6.33 7.90
C GLY A 203 9.44 4.99 8.22
N LEU A 204 9.25 3.97 7.37
CA LEU A 204 9.93 2.67 7.50
C LEU A 204 11.05 2.45 6.48
N ALA A 205 11.32 3.39 5.57
CA ALA A 205 12.30 3.18 4.50
C ALA A 205 13.68 2.79 5.01
N GLN A 206 14.17 3.40 6.11
CA GLN A 206 15.48 3.08 6.68
C GLN A 206 15.56 1.68 7.32
N ALA A 207 14.43 1.09 7.72
CA ALA A 207 14.39 -0.27 8.25
C ALA A 207 14.16 -1.30 7.15
N ALA A 208 13.30 -0.99 6.20
CA ALA A 208 12.81 -1.92 5.18
C ALA A 208 13.68 -1.97 3.92
N LEU A 209 14.50 -0.95 3.67
CA LEU A 209 15.32 -0.82 2.47
C LEU A 209 16.79 -0.66 2.80
N ASN A 210 17.64 -1.32 2.03
CA ASN A 210 19.08 -1.10 1.99
C ASN A 210 19.39 -0.13 0.84
N ARG A 211 20.18 0.91 1.10
CA ARG A 211 20.70 1.81 0.08
C ARG A 211 22.12 1.40 -0.30
N SER A 212 22.37 1.16 -1.59
CA SER A 212 23.73 0.91 -2.09
C SER A 212 24.49 2.23 -2.28
N ALA A 213 25.81 2.15 -2.36
CA ALA A 213 26.66 3.31 -2.63
C ALA A 213 26.35 3.99 -3.99
N GLY A 214 25.66 3.31 -4.91
CA GLY A 214 25.20 3.85 -6.19
C GLY A 214 23.78 4.43 -6.16
N GLY A 215 23.18 4.63 -4.96
CA GLY A 215 21.84 5.21 -4.80
C GLY A 215 20.67 4.24 -5.02
N ALA A 216 20.92 3.05 -5.57
CA ALA A 216 19.84 2.07 -5.77
C ALA A 216 19.39 1.47 -4.43
N SER A 217 18.08 1.41 -4.24
CA SER A 217 17.46 0.78 -3.07
C SER A 217 17.13 -0.68 -3.37
N SER A 218 17.26 -1.54 -2.36
CA SER A 218 16.83 -2.94 -2.40
C SER A 218 16.14 -3.32 -1.09
N PRO A 219 15.26 -4.33 -1.07
CA PRO A 219 14.61 -4.75 0.15
C PRO A 219 15.62 -5.25 1.20
N ASN A 220 15.40 -4.87 2.46
CA ASN A 220 16.06 -5.53 3.59
C ASN A 220 15.35 -6.87 3.83
N ALA A 221 15.93 -7.95 3.31
CA ALA A 221 15.34 -9.28 3.35
C ALA A 221 15.01 -9.75 4.77
N SER A 222 15.85 -9.44 5.76
CA SER A 222 15.60 -9.83 7.16
C SER A 222 14.38 -9.12 7.75
N PHE A 223 14.21 -7.82 7.45
CA PHE A 223 13.03 -7.06 7.88
C PHE A 223 11.77 -7.59 7.18
N ALA A 224 11.81 -7.71 5.86
CA ALA A 224 10.69 -8.16 5.06
C ALA A 224 10.23 -9.56 5.48
N ASP A 225 11.16 -10.51 5.64
CA ASP A 225 10.85 -11.88 6.08
C ASP A 225 10.19 -11.90 7.47
N ALA A 226 10.73 -11.15 8.43
CA ALA A 226 10.17 -11.08 9.78
C ALA A 226 8.73 -10.54 9.78
N VAL A 227 8.48 -9.50 8.97
CA VAL A 227 7.17 -8.88 8.83
C VAL A 227 6.17 -9.82 8.17
N PHE A 228 6.53 -10.50 7.08
CA PHE A 228 5.64 -11.45 6.41
C PHE A 228 5.36 -12.69 7.28
N ARG A 229 6.40 -13.24 7.93
CA ARG A 229 6.28 -14.43 8.78
C ARG A 229 5.25 -14.25 9.89
N SER A 230 5.15 -13.06 10.45
CA SER A 230 4.16 -12.78 11.50
C SER A 230 2.70 -12.79 10.98
N LEU A 231 2.49 -12.78 9.65
CA LEU A 231 1.18 -12.91 9.01
C LEU A 231 0.96 -14.27 8.32
N ASP A 232 2.02 -15.07 8.13
CA ASP A 232 1.93 -16.39 7.48
C ASP A 232 1.16 -17.43 8.32
N ALA A 233 1.03 -17.23 9.65
CA ALA A 233 0.34 -18.15 10.52
C ALA A 233 -1.13 -18.33 10.10
N PRO A 234 -1.68 -19.58 10.08
CA PRO A 234 -3.05 -19.82 9.67
C PRO A 234 -4.05 -19.22 10.68
N GLY A 235 -5.25 -18.90 10.20
CA GLY A 235 -6.34 -18.36 11.03
C GLY A 235 -6.56 -16.84 10.84
N PRO A 236 -7.57 -16.26 11.47
CA PRO A 236 -7.82 -14.81 11.42
C PRO A 236 -6.67 -14.04 12.07
N VAL A 237 -6.50 -12.78 11.69
CA VAL A 237 -5.59 -11.88 12.38
C VAL A 237 -6.12 -11.65 13.78
N SER A 238 -5.33 -12.01 14.80
CA SER A 238 -5.73 -11.88 16.19
C SER A 238 -5.44 -10.48 16.73
N ASP A 239 -6.11 -10.09 17.81
CA ASP A 239 -5.82 -8.83 18.51
C ASP A 239 -4.36 -8.78 18.97
N ASN A 240 -3.78 -9.90 19.39
CA ASN A 240 -2.35 -9.99 19.70
C ASN A 240 -1.45 -9.65 18.51
N ALA A 241 -1.84 -10.00 17.28
CA ALA A 241 -1.07 -9.64 16.08
C ALA A 241 -1.14 -8.13 15.80
N HIS A 242 -2.27 -7.49 16.11
CA HIS A 242 -2.44 -6.06 16.00
C HIS A 242 -1.57 -5.32 17.05
N GLU A 243 -1.63 -5.73 18.30
CA GLU A 243 -0.81 -5.18 19.38
C GLU A 243 0.70 -5.39 19.13
N ALA A 244 1.08 -6.57 18.64
CA ALA A 244 2.48 -6.87 18.30
C ALA A 244 2.99 -5.99 17.15
N LEU A 245 2.17 -5.72 16.14
CA LEU A 245 2.53 -4.81 15.06
C LEU A 245 2.65 -3.37 15.58
N ALA A 246 1.72 -2.90 16.41
CA ALA A 246 1.78 -1.57 17.01
C ALA A 246 3.06 -1.41 17.86
N ALA A 247 3.39 -2.42 18.68
CA ALA A 247 4.61 -2.44 19.49
C ALA A 247 5.88 -2.42 18.63
N LEU A 248 5.90 -3.17 17.52
CA LEU A 248 7.01 -3.14 16.58
C LEU A 248 7.19 -1.74 15.99
N LEU A 249 6.13 -1.13 15.45
CA LEU A 249 6.20 0.17 14.80
C LEU A 249 6.59 1.30 15.75
N ARG A 250 6.21 1.19 17.03
CA ARG A 250 6.57 2.14 18.11
C ARG A 250 7.87 1.81 18.82
N SER A 251 8.59 0.76 18.43
CA SER A 251 9.80 0.32 19.11
C SER A 251 10.91 1.38 19.07
N ASP A 252 11.73 1.40 20.12
CA ASP A 252 12.89 2.29 20.20
C ASP A 252 13.86 2.07 19.04
N ARG A 253 13.97 0.82 18.56
CA ARG A 253 14.82 0.47 17.42
C ARG A 253 14.36 1.18 16.15
N LEU A 254 13.08 1.17 15.82
CA LEU A 254 12.55 1.86 14.65
C LEU A 254 12.50 3.37 14.86
N THR A 255 12.23 3.84 16.07
CA THR A 255 12.27 5.26 16.44
C THR A 255 13.67 5.85 16.29
N ALA A 256 14.72 5.09 16.60
CA ALA A 256 16.10 5.53 16.43
C ALA A 256 16.51 5.67 14.94
N LEU A 257 15.87 4.92 14.05
CA LEU A 257 16.10 5.02 12.60
C LEU A 257 15.33 6.21 12.01
N ASN A 258 14.05 6.35 12.35
CA ASN A 258 13.21 7.43 11.89
C ASN A 258 12.20 7.81 12.97
N ALA A 259 12.08 9.10 13.29
CA ALA A 259 11.17 9.63 14.31
C ALA A 259 9.77 9.96 13.76
N ASP A 260 9.56 9.79 12.46
CA ASP A 260 8.31 10.09 11.76
C ASP A 260 7.22 9.05 11.98
N ASP A 261 6.02 9.34 11.53
CA ASP A 261 4.90 8.39 11.50
C ASP A 261 5.29 7.13 10.73
N LYS A 262 4.64 6.03 11.02
CA LYS A 262 4.99 4.75 10.40
C LYS A 262 3.75 3.99 10.01
N THR A 263 3.69 3.65 8.76
CA THR A 263 2.62 2.82 8.20
C THR A 263 3.19 1.54 7.63
N LEU A 264 2.60 0.42 8.01
CA LEU A 264 2.86 -0.88 7.42
C LEU A 264 1.55 -1.55 7.07
N LEU A 265 1.33 -1.79 5.79
CA LEU A 265 0.20 -2.57 5.28
C LEU A 265 0.74 -3.75 4.47
N ARG A 266 0.28 -4.96 4.77
CA ARG A 266 0.80 -6.18 4.16
C ARG A 266 -0.30 -7.16 3.82
N ALA A 267 -0.10 -7.90 2.75
CA ALA A 267 -0.95 -9.01 2.33
C ALA A 267 -0.10 -10.27 2.12
N VAL A 268 -0.61 -11.42 2.55
CA VAL A 268 -0.04 -12.72 2.23
C VAL A 268 -1.09 -13.61 1.59
N ARG A 269 -0.67 -14.42 0.62
CA ARG A 269 -1.56 -15.38 -0.03
C ARG A 269 -1.80 -16.54 0.94
N LYS A 270 -3.06 -16.84 1.20
CA LYS A 270 -3.42 -18.03 1.99
C LYS A 270 -2.94 -19.29 1.26
N ALA A 271 -2.38 -20.24 2.01
CA ALA A 271 -2.09 -21.57 1.44
C ALA A 271 -3.36 -22.15 0.83
N ARG A 272 -3.25 -22.74 -0.36
CA ARG A 272 -4.38 -23.49 -0.92
C ARG A 272 -4.64 -24.69 -0.01
N PRO A 273 -5.90 -24.97 0.32
CA PRO A 273 -6.26 -26.14 1.12
C PRO A 273 -5.93 -27.44 0.40
#